data_aa8008db624b982218691d25192b5e25
#
_entry.id   aa8008db624b982218691d25192b5e25
#
_cell.length_a   1.000
_cell.length_b   1.000
_cell.length_c   1.000
_cell.angle_alpha   90.00
_cell.angle_beta   90.00
_cell.angle_gamma   90.00
#
_symmetry.space_group_name_H-M   'P 1'
#
loop_
_entity.id
_entity.type
_entity.pdbx_description
1 polymer ?
#
loop_
_entity_poly.entity_id
_entity_poly.type
_entity_poly.pdbx_seq_one_letter_code
_entity_poly.pdbx_strand_id
1 'polypeptide(L)'
;VLPLLEGRLQKQTLELLAGSDIRFSKEARYDIALVKNHHAALIFLPAVDIPKHVALGGADLGITGLDQLAEYEADVAPTPETELEHVLALNFGGCKLQVQVPNAGPISQVQDLIGKTVATSFKCLTTKYFQRIEKEHGAPTAEGDASADRELQTKILHINGSVESACIVGLAQGVVDLVGEISRVCENGDGG
;
A
#
# COMPACT_ATOMS: atom_id res chain seq x y z
N VAL A 1 -9.72 -6.10 20.13
CA VAL A 1 -8.66 -6.85 19.45
C VAL A 1 -7.83 -5.88 18.60
N LEU A 2 -6.50 -5.99 18.65
CA LEU A 2 -5.58 -5.13 17.92
C LEU A 2 -4.86 -5.94 16.83
N PRO A 3 -5.23 -5.85 15.56
CA PRO A 3 -4.44 -6.40 14.47
C PRO A 3 -3.14 -5.64 14.27
N LEU A 4 -2.08 -6.42 14.15
CA LEU A 4 -0.72 -5.97 13.90
C LEU A 4 -0.27 -6.47 12.54
N LEU A 5 0.41 -5.61 11.82
CA LEU A 5 0.99 -5.85 10.53
C LEU A 5 2.15 -6.87 10.63
N GLU A 6 2.12 -7.89 9.79
CA GLU A 6 3.27 -8.72 9.47
C GLU A 6 4.11 -8.08 8.36
N GLY A 7 5.44 -8.24 8.42
CA GLY A 7 6.34 -7.77 7.40
C GLY A 7 7.21 -6.59 7.82
N ARG A 8 7.51 -5.69 6.88
CA ARG A 8 8.53 -4.64 7.01
C ARG A 8 8.41 -3.74 8.25
N LEU A 9 7.20 -3.37 8.64
CA LEU A 9 6.95 -2.48 9.78
C LEU A 9 6.73 -3.23 11.11
N GLN A 10 6.71 -4.56 11.11
CA GLN A 10 6.43 -5.38 12.29
C GLN A 10 7.38 -5.08 13.45
N LYS A 11 8.69 -5.00 13.16
CA LYS A 11 9.70 -4.73 14.20
C LYS A 11 9.44 -3.41 14.92
N GLN A 12 9.23 -2.34 14.18
CA GLN A 12 8.98 -1.00 14.76
C GLN A 12 7.66 -0.96 15.54
N THR A 13 6.64 -1.66 15.05
CA THR A 13 5.36 -1.81 15.76
C THR A 13 5.54 -2.55 17.09
N LEU A 14 6.32 -3.64 17.11
CA LEU A 14 6.59 -4.39 18.32
C LEU A 14 7.42 -3.57 19.34
N GLU A 15 8.39 -2.80 18.87
CA GLU A 15 9.17 -1.85 19.69
C GLU A 15 8.27 -0.77 20.32
N LEU A 16 7.32 -0.23 19.56
CA LEU A 16 6.33 0.72 20.06
C LEU A 16 5.47 0.11 21.17
N LEU A 17 4.94 -1.09 20.97
CA LEU A 17 4.11 -1.79 21.96
C LEU A 17 4.90 -2.11 23.23
N ALA A 18 6.15 -2.53 23.09
CA ALA A 18 7.04 -2.78 24.23
C ALA A 18 7.33 -1.49 25.00
N GLY A 19 7.57 -0.36 24.31
CA GLY A 19 7.73 0.97 24.90
C GLY A 19 6.49 1.47 25.64
N SER A 20 5.31 1.00 25.23
CA SER A 20 4.00 1.30 25.84
C SER A 20 3.59 0.33 26.94
N ASP A 21 4.52 -0.52 27.44
CA ASP A 21 4.29 -1.55 28.45
C ASP A 21 3.23 -2.58 28.08
N ILE A 22 3.01 -2.83 26.78
CA ILE A 22 2.10 -3.87 26.30
C ILE A 22 2.87 -5.19 26.25
N ARG A 23 2.59 -6.07 27.23
CA ARG A 23 3.30 -7.33 27.43
C ARG A 23 2.50 -8.49 26.88
N PHE A 24 3.03 -9.20 25.89
CA PHE A 24 2.40 -10.37 25.29
C PHE A 24 3.44 -11.49 25.03
N SER A 25 2.94 -12.67 24.73
CA SER A 25 3.76 -13.81 24.31
C SER A 25 3.13 -14.40 23.07
N LYS A 26 3.82 -14.33 21.92
CA LYS A 26 3.40 -14.97 20.68
C LYS A 26 3.95 -16.41 20.66
N GLU A 27 3.06 -17.38 20.57
CA GLU A 27 3.46 -18.76 20.28
C GLU A 27 3.64 -18.93 18.77
N ALA A 28 4.65 -19.68 18.35
CA ALA A 28 5.05 -19.81 16.94
C ALA A 28 3.93 -20.36 16.01
N ARG A 29 2.89 -20.95 16.58
CA ARG A 29 1.79 -21.59 15.82
C ARG A 29 0.53 -20.74 15.68
N TYR A 30 0.45 -19.60 16.37
CA TYR A 30 -0.77 -18.81 16.41
C TYR A 30 -0.50 -17.37 15.98
N ASP A 31 -1.39 -16.87 15.13
CA ASP A 31 -1.41 -15.46 14.72
C ASP A 31 -2.12 -14.58 15.75
N ILE A 32 -2.43 -15.14 16.93
CA ILE A 32 -3.09 -14.44 18.03
C ILE A 32 -2.21 -14.53 19.28
N ALA A 33 -2.05 -13.41 19.99
CA ALA A 33 -1.36 -13.33 21.26
C ALA A 33 -2.21 -12.57 22.27
N LEU A 34 -2.41 -13.14 23.46
CA LEU A 34 -3.08 -12.45 24.56
C LEU A 34 -2.11 -11.48 25.24
N VAL A 35 -2.59 -10.26 25.47
CA VAL A 35 -1.87 -9.27 26.27
C VAL A 35 -1.99 -9.64 27.74
N LYS A 36 -0.85 -9.68 28.47
CA LYS A 36 -0.78 -10.19 29.85
C LYS A 36 -1.26 -9.18 30.89
N ASN A 37 -1.10 -7.92 30.62
CA ASN A 37 -1.35 -6.81 31.54
C ASN A 37 -2.54 -5.91 31.14
N HIS A 38 -3.26 -6.24 30.06
CA HIS A 38 -4.46 -5.57 29.62
C HIS A 38 -5.48 -6.57 29.09
N HIS A 39 -6.78 -6.24 29.15
CA HIS A 39 -7.84 -7.03 28.54
C HIS A 39 -7.87 -6.84 27.02
N ALA A 40 -6.82 -7.30 26.33
CA ALA A 40 -6.63 -7.15 24.90
C ALA A 40 -6.01 -8.41 24.29
N ALA A 41 -6.24 -8.58 22.99
CA ALA A 41 -5.58 -9.59 22.18
C ALA A 41 -4.97 -8.92 20.95
N LEU A 42 -3.80 -9.38 20.55
CA LEU A 42 -3.13 -8.99 19.32
C LEU A 42 -3.37 -10.07 18.28
N ILE A 43 -3.69 -9.66 17.05
CA ILE A 43 -3.76 -10.55 15.88
C ILE A 43 -2.71 -10.11 14.88
N PHE A 44 -1.92 -11.03 14.37
CA PHE A 44 -0.91 -10.77 13.35
C PHE A 44 -1.50 -11.09 11.97
N LEU A 45 -1.59 -10.08 11.12
CA LEU A 45 -2.22 -10.17 9.80
C LEU A 45 -1.33 -9.54 8.72
N PRO A 46 -1.46 -9.97 7.46
CA PRO A 46 -0.96 -9.21 6.33
C PRO A 46 -1.50 -7.77 6.36
N ALA A 47 -0.65 -6.80 6.04
CA ALA A 47 -0.99 -5.38 6.12
C ALA A 47 -2.27 -5.02 5.35
N VAL A 48 -2.48 -5.65 4.20
CA VAL A 48 -3.65 -5.45 3.31
C VAL A 48 -4.97 -5.86 3.96
N ASP A 49 -4.96 -6.81 4.89
CA ASP A 49 -6.18 -7.34 5.51
C ASP A 49 -6.62 -6.52 6.73
N ILE A 50 -5.72 -5.73 7.33
CA ILE A 50 -6.00 -5.00 8.57
C ILE A 50 -7.15 -3.99 8.42
N PRO A 51 -7.18 -3.11 7.40
CA PRO A 51 -8.29 -2.17 7.24
C PRO A 51 -9.65 -2.86 7.16
N LYS A 52 -9.71 -3.96 6.40
CA LYS A 52 -10.93 -4.76 6.25
C LYS A 52 -11.39 -5.39 7.56
N HIS A 53 -10.46 -5.93 8.35
CA HIS A 53 -10.79 -6.53 9.65
C HIS A 53 -11.36 -5.51 10.63
N VAL A 54 -10.82 -4.29 10.65
CA VAL A 54 -11.35 -3.21 11.51
C VAL A 54 -12.71 -2.74 10.99
N ALA A 55 -12.85 -2.48 9.70
CA ALA A 55 -14.10 -2.01 9.08
C ALA A 55 -15.27 -2.98 9.28
N LEU A 56 -15.02 -4.28 9.31
CA LEU A 56 -16.03 -5.30 9.54
C LEU A 56 -16.27 -5.61 11.03
N GLY A 57 -15.66 -4.87 11.96
CA GLY A 57 -15.82 -5.08 13.40
C GLY A 57 -15.13 -6.33 13.95
N GLY A 58 -14.27 -6.98 13.16
CA GLY A 58 -13.45 -8.11 13.63
C GLY A 58 -12.30 -7.66 14.56
N ALA A 59 -12.00 -6.38 14.57
CA ALA A 59 -11.01 -5.77 15.44
C ALA A 59 -11.40 -4.33 15.80
N ASP A 60 -10.95 -3.86 16.97
CA ASP A 60 -11.32 -2.55 17.50
C ASP A 60 -10.36 -1.43 17.01
N LEU A 61 -9.10 -1.77 16.74
CA LEU A 61 -8.05 -0.84 16.34
C LEU A 61 -7.01 -1.61 15.52
N GLY A 62 -6.44 -1.01 14.47
CA GLY A 62 -5.41 -1.61 13.62
C GLY A 62 -4.16 -0.75 13.50
N ILE A 63 -2.98 -1.39 13.43
CA ILE A 63 -1.73 -0.73 13.06
C ILE A 63 -1.32 -1.24 11.69
N THR A 64 -1.35 -0.35 10.69
CA THR A 64 -1.03 -0.68 9.30
C THR A 64 -0.43 0.53 8.58
N GLY A 65 0.01 0.36 7.33
CA GLY A 65 0.45 1.46 6.49
C GLY A 65 -0.73 2.33 6.02
N LEU A 66 -0.51 3.63 5.94
CA LEU A 66 -1.51 4.56 5.39
C LEU A 66 -1.83 4.26 3.91
N ASP A 67 -0.87 3.67 3.20
CA ASP A 67 -1.02 3.15 1.83
C ASP A 67 -2.09 2.05 1.75
N GLN A 68 -2.12 1.14 2.72
CA GLN A 68 -3.10 0.05 2.77
C GLN A 68 -4.49 0.55 3.13
N LEU A 69 -4.58 1.53 4.02
CA LEU A 69 -5.84 2.21 4.32
C LEU A 69 -6.39 2.90 3.08
N ALA A 70 -5.54 3.69 2.38
CA ALA A 70 -5.93 4.40 1.17
C ALA A 70 -6.37 3.45 0.03
N GLU A 71 -5.69 2.30 -0.14
CA GLU A 71 -6.08 1.28 -1.12
C GLU A 71 -7.45 0.69 -0.77
N TYR A 72 -7.69 0.36 0.50
CA TYR A 72 -8.98 -0.15 0.97
C TYR A 72 -10.12 0.85 0.73
N GLU A 73 -9.94 2.12 1.11
CA GLU A 73 -10.92 3.19 0.88
C GLU A 73 -11.12 3.52 -0.60
N ALA A 74 -10.12 3.23 -1.43
CA ALA A 74 -10.24 3.35 -2.87
C ALA A 74 -11.08 2.24 -3.51
N ASP A 75 -11.07 1.04 -2.92
CA ASP A 75 -11.83 -0.14 -3.36
C ASP A 75 -13.27 -0.14 -2.83
N VAL A 76 -13.43 0.17 -1.55
CA VAL A 76 -14.72 0.11 -0.85
C VAL A 76 -15.17 1.52 -0.47
N ALA A 77 -16.32 1.94 -1.01
CA ALA A 77 -16.90 3.21 -0.58
C ALA A 77 -17.27 3.12 0.91
N PRO A 78 -16.81 4.05 1.75
CA PRO A 78 -17.13 4.02 3.18
C PRO A 78 -18.62 4.20 3.40
N THR A 79 -19.18 3.42 4.32
CA THR A 79 -20.50 3.59 4.88
C THR A 79 -20.36 4.02 6.35
N PRO A 80 -21.40 4.58 6.99
CA PRO A 80 -21.33 4.95 8.41
C PRO A 80 -20.92 3.80 9.35
N GLU A 81 -21.14 2.54 8.93
CA GLU A 81 -20.78 1.36 9.70
C GLU A 81 -19.36 0.84 9.40
N THR A 82 -18.78 1.21 8.26
CA THR A 82 -17.46 0.71 7.79
C THR A 82 -16.42 1.81 7.64
N GLU A 83 -16.75 3.04 8.03
CA GLU A 83 -15.81 4.17 8.02
C GLU A 83 -14.68 3.94 9.03
N LEU A 84 -13.46 4.16 8.57
CA LEU A 84 -12.26 4.01 9.39
C LEU A 84 -11.72 5.38 9.79
N GLU A 85 -11.39 5.54 11.06
CA GLU A 85 -10.77 6.75 11.59
C GLU A 85 -9.26 6.57 11.74
N HIS A 86 -8.48 7.51 11.21
CA HIS A 86 -7.04 7.57 11.46
C HIS A 86 -6.78 8.25 12.80
N VAL A 87 -6.56 7.46 13.85
CA VAL A 87 -6.45 7.93 15.24
C VAL A 87 -5.08 8.55 15.53
N LEU A 88 -3.98 7.96 15.01
CA LEU A 88 -2.62 8.37 15.37
C LEU A 88 -1.61 8.05 14.27
N ALA A 89 -0.79 9.04 13.91
CA ALA A 89 0.39 8.83 13.07
C ALA A 89 1.58 8.37 13.91
N LEU A 90 2.16 7.21 13.56
CA LEU A 90 3.23 6.58 14.32
C LEU A 90 4.64 7.06 13.93
N ASN A 91 4.75 7.89 12.89
CA ASN A 91 5.97 8.55 12.41
C ASN A 91 7.12 7.60 12.06
N PHE A 92 6.81 6.39 11.60
CA PHE A 92 7.79 5.45 11.06
C PHE A 92 7.29 4.78 9.78
N GLY A 93 8.22 4.19 9.02
CA GLY A 93 7.90 3.46 7.81
C GLY A 93 7.47 4.36 6.64
N GLY A 94 7.92 5.62 6.62
CA GLY A 94 7.64 6.56 5.53
C GLY A 94 7.94 5.95 4.16
N CYS A 95 7.00 6.04 3.22
CA CYS A 95 7.14 5.55 1.86
C CYS A 95 6.31 6.40 0.90
N LYS A 96 6.58 6.23 -0.39
CA LYS A 96 5.81 6.86 -1.48
C LYS A 96 5.43 5.81 -2.49
N LEU A 97 4.20 5.83 -2.95
CA LEU A 97 3.77 5.04 -4.10
C LEU A 97 4.27 5.73 -5.37
N GLN A 98 5.09 5.04 -6.17
CA GLN A 98 5.75 5.61 -7.34
C GLN A 98 5.61 4.72 -8.57
N VAL A 99 5.49 5.37 -9.72
CA VAL A 99 5.61 4.69 -11.03
C VAL A 99 7.09 4.46 -11.31
N GLN A 100 7.46 3.24 -11.63
CA GLN A 100 8.83 2.83 -11.96
C GLN A 100 8.84 2.12 -13.31
N VAL A 101 9.85 2.39 -14.11
CA VAL A 101 10.07 1.76 -15.42
C VAL A 101 11.53 1.32 -15.54
N PRO A 102 11.84 0.33 -16.39
CA PRO A 102 13.22 -0.05 -16.65
C PRO A 102 14.03 1.13 -17.19
N ASN A 103 15.24 1.34 -16.67
CA ASN A 103 16.14 2.44 -17.09
C ASN A 103 16.49 2.39 -18.58
N ALA A 104 16.61 1.19 -19.15
CA ALA A 104 16.90 0.98 -20.57
C ALA A 104 15.58 0.69 -21.31
N GLY A 105 14.86 1.74 -21.73
CA GLY A 105 13.59 1.58 -22.43
C GLY A 105 13.12 2.87 -23.09
N PRO A 106 12.09 2.77 -23.94
CA PRO A 106 11.54 3.93 -24.64
C PRO A 106 10.60 4.78 -23.76
N ILE A 107 10.32 4.34 -22.52
CA ILE A 107 9.39 5.00 -21.60
C ILE A 107 10.16 5.99 -20.74
N SER A 108 9.87 7.26 -20.90
CA SER A 108 10.53 8.36 -20.17
C SER A 108 9.55 9.19 -19.33
N GLN A 109 8.27 9.12 -19.64
CA GLN A 109 7.21 9.86 -18.96
C GLN A 109 6.04 8.92 -18.65
N VAL A 110 5.23 9.28 -17.66
CA VAL A 110 4.09 8.45 -17.24
C VAL A 110 3.07 8.28 -18.37
N GLN A 111 2.91 9.27 -19.23
CA GLN A 111 2.01 9.25 -20.39
C GLN A 111 2.38 8.15 -21.40
N ASP A 112 3.66 7.79 -21.48
CA ASP A 112 4.14 6.72 -22.36
C ASP A 112 3.60 5.34 -21.93
N LEU A 113 3.05 5.23 -20.73
CA LEU A 113 2.40 4.03 -20.20
C LEU A 113 0.92 3.91 -20.58
N ILE A 114 0.31 4.94 -21.16
CA ILE A 114 -1.08 4.89 -21.65
C ILE A 114 -1.19 3.78 -22.71
N GLY A 115 -2.16 2.89 -22.55
CA GLY A 115 -2.36 1.74 -23.43
C GLY A 115 -1.39 0.57 -23.20
N LYS A 116 -0.50 0.65 -22.21
CA LYS A 116 0.43 -0.43 -21.83
C LYS A 116 -0.02 -1.16 -20.57
N THR A 117 0.72 -2.19 -20.17
CA THR A 117 0.46 -2.94 -18.95
C THR A 117 1.33 -2.39 -17.82
N VAL A 118 0.70 -2.10 -16.69
CA VAL A 118 1.33 -1.65 -15.45
C VAL A 118 1.01 -2.64 -14.33
N ALA A 119 2.03 -3.21 -13.70
CA ALA A 119 1.87 -4.16 -12.60
C ALA A 119 1.89 -3.41 -11.25
N THR A 120 1.08 -3.88 -10.30
CA THR A 120 0.98 -3.26 -8.97
C THR A 120 0.32 -4.19 -7.96
N SER A 121 0.61 -3.98 -6.69
CA SER A 121 -0.19 -4.52 -5.56
C SER A 121 -1.25 -3.52 -5.05
N PHE A 122 -1.27 -2.30 -5.58
CA PHE A 122 -2.20 -1.21 -5.26
C PHE A 122 -3.13 -0.92 -6.44
N LYS A 123 -4.03 -1.88 -6.72
CA LYS A 123 -4.87 -1.85 -7.93
C LYS A 123 -5.76 -0.63 -8.00
N CYS A 124 -6.44 -0.29 -6.90
CA CYS A 124 -7.46 0.77 -6.90
C CYS A 124 -6.83 2.16 -6.97
N LEU A 125 -5.77 2.40 -6.20
CA LEU A 125 -5.00 3.65 -6.28
C LEU A 125 -4.35 3.84 -7.65
N THR A 126 -3.76 2.78 -8.20
CA THR A 126 -3.13 2.81 -9.53
C THR A 126 -4.16 3.06 -10.63
N THR A 127 -5.33 2.42 -10.55
CA THR A 127 -6.44 2.65 -11.49
C THR A 127 -6.89 4.13 -11.46
N LYS A 128 -7.17 4.66 -10.27
CA LYS A 128 -7.56 6.08 -10.10
C LYS A 128 -6.48 7.04 -10.61
N TYR A 129 -5.21 6.71 -10.40
CA TYR A 129 -4.09 7.51 -10.89
C TYR A 129 -4.04 7.55 -12.42
N PHE A 130 -4.10 6.38 -13.10
CA PHE A 130 -4.06 6.31 -14.55
C PHE A 130 -5.33 6.87 -15.21
N GLN A 131 -6.49 6.74 -14.60
CA GLN A 131 -7.71 7.43 -15.07
C GLN A 131 -7.52 8.95 -15.13
N ARG A 132 -6.84 9.53 -14.12
CA ARG A 132 -6.51 10.96 -14.13
C ARG A 132 -5.51 11.30 -15.23
N ILE A 133 -4.44 10.51 -15.38
CA ILE A 133 -3.42 10.73 -16.43
C ILE A 133 -4.04 10.63 -17.84
N GLU A 134 -4.89 9.63 -18.08
CA GLU A 134 -5.55 9.46 -19.38
C GLU A 134 -6.56 10.60 -19.67
N LYS A 135 -7.20 11.14 -18.63
CA LYS A 135 -8.08 12.31 -18.78
C LYS A 135 -7.30 13.58 -19.12
N GLU A 136 -6.11 13.75 -18.56
CA GLU A 136 -5.25 14.94 -18.76
C GLU A 136 -4.49 14.87 -20.09
N HIS A 137 -4.07 13.68 -20.54
CA HIS A 137 -3.15 13.49 -21.66
C HIS A 137 -3.68 12.55 -22.76
N GLY A 138 -4.85 11.95 -22.57
CA GLY A 138 -5.47 11.09 -23.58
C GLY A 138 -5.90 11.88 -24.80
N ALA A 139 -5.83 11.26 -25.99
CA ALA A 139 -6.28 11.89 -27.22
C ALA A 139 -7.74 12.38 -27.07
N PRO A 140 -8.07 13.61 -27.58
CA PRO A 140 -9.43 14.09 -27.58
C PRO A 140 -10.28 13.12 -28.41
N THR A 141 -11.21 12.44 -27.77
CA THR A 141 -12.26 11.71 -28.50
C THR A 141 -13.18 12.71 -29.12
N ALA A 142 -13.65 12.40 -30.35
CA ALA A 142 -14.64 13.18 -31.08
C ALA A 142 -15.78 13.61 -30.14
N GLU A 143 -16.18 14.87 -30.28
CA GLU A 143 -17.18 15.55 -29.48
C GLU A 143 -18.42 14.69 -29.24
N GLY A 144 -18.72 14.41 -27.97
CA GLY A 144 -20.03 13.90 -27.59
C GLY A 144 -20.16 12.92 -26.45
N ASP A 145 -19.08 12.34 -25.91
CA ASP A 145 -19.22 11.35 -24.86
C ASP A 145 -18.57 11.77 -23.52
N ALA A 146 -19.36 12.47 -22.73
CA ALA A 146 -19.03 12.86 -21.35
C ALA A 146 -19.45 11.75 -20.36
N SER A 147 -19.38 10.47 -20.76
CA SER A 147 -19.69 9.37 -19.85
C SER A 147 -18.55 9.17 -18.84
N ALA A 148 -18.89 9.19 -17.56
CA ALA A 148 -17.98 9.00 -16.43
C ALA A 148 -17.37 7.57 -16.37
N ASP A 149 -17.76 6.67 -17.27
CA ASP A 149 -17.41 5.26 -17.35
C ASP A 149 -16.48 4.93 -18.54
N ARG A 150 -15.53 5.80 -18.84
CA ARG A 150 -14.54 5.48 -19.88
C ARG A 150 -13.64 4.34 -19.40
N GLU A 151 -13.65 3.24 -20.13
CA GLU A 151 -12.77 2.09 -19.87
C GLU A 151 -11.30 2.55 -19.95
N LEU A 152 -10.52 2.24 -18.92
CA LEU A 152 -9.10 2.57 -18.80
C LEU A 152 -8.32 1.91 -19.94
N GLN A 153 -7.55 2.68 -20.72
CA GLN A 153 -6.71 2.15 -21.78
C GLN A 153 -5.48 1.41 -21.19
N THR A 154 -4.93 1.93 -20.10
CA THR A 154 -3.81 1.32 -19.39
C THR A 154 -4.27 0.06 -18.68
N LYS A 155 -3.66 -1.07 -19.01
CA LYS A 155 -4.01 -2.35 -18.40
C LYS A 155 -3.36 -2.48 -17.02
N ILE A 156 -4.13 -2.51 -15.96
CA ILE A 156 -3.63 -2.70 -14.59
C ILE A 156 -3.58 -4.20 -14.28
N LEU A 157 -2.35 -4.70 -14.05
CA LEU A 157 -2.08 -6.09 -13.68
C LEU A 157 -1.83 -6.17 -12.17
N HIS A 158 -2.80 -6.71 -11.42
CA HIS A 158 -2.67 -6.89 -9.99
C HIS A 158 -1.78 -8.11 -9.69
N ILE A 159 -0.71 -7.90 -8.91
CA ILE A 159 0.23 -8.93 -8.46
C ILE A 159 0.49 -8.74 -6.97
N ASN A 160 0.38 -9.80 -6.19
CA ASN A 160 0.77 -9.81 -4.79
C ASN A 160 2.26 -10.20 -4.66
N GLY A 161 3.05 -9.38 -3.98
CA GLY A 161 4.49 -9.60 -3.79
C GLY A 161 5.33 -8.98 -4.91
N SER A 162 6.48 -9.54 -5.21
CA SER A 162 7.55 -9.04 -6.13
C SER A 162 7.05 -8.40 -7.44
N VAL A 163 6.46 -7.23 -7.34
CA VAL A 163 5.83 -6.50 -8.47
C VAL A 163 6.88 -6.15 -9.52
N GLU A 164 8.11 -5.81 -9.09
CA GLU A 164 9.25 -5.47 -9.94
C GLU A 164 9.61 -6.61 -10.91
N SER A 165 9.36 -7.86 -10.55
CA SER A 165 9.62 -9.01 -11.41
C SER A 165 8.79 -9.00 -12.69
N ALA A 166 7.61 -8.36 -12.69
CA ALA A 166 6.74 -8.30 -13.84
C ALA A 166 7.38 -7.60 -15.05
N CYS A 167 8.19 -6.56 -14.82
CA CYS A 167 8.96 -5.92 -15.89
C CYS A 167 10.09 -6.81 -16.39
N ILE A 168 10.77 -7.53 -15.50
CA ILE A 168 11.92 -8.39 -15.86
C ILE A 168 11.46 -9.53 -16.78
N VAL A 169 10.31 -10.13 -16.49
CA VAL A 169 9.75 -11.23 -17.31
C VAL A 169 8.88 -10.75 -18.48
N GLY A 170 8.78 -9.44 -18.72
CA GLY A 170 8.07 -8.85 -19.84
C GLY A 170 6.53 -8.87 -19.74
N LEU A 171 5.97 -9.09 -18.55
CA LEU A 171 4.51 -9.06 -18.32
C LEU A 171 3.96 -7.63 -18.22
N ALA A 172 4.80 -6.66 -17.83
CA ALA A 172 4.43 -5.27 -17.71
C ALA A 172 5.54 -4.35 -18.25
N GLN A 173 5.17 -3.16 -18.67
CA GLN A 173 6.11 -2.13 -19.13
C GLN A 173 6.48 -1.13 -18.04
N GLY A 174 5.72 -1.11 -16.96
CA GLY A 174 6.00 -0.34 -15.76
C GLY A 174 5.39 -1.00 -14.54
N VAL A 175 5.81 -0.56 -13.37
CA VAL A 175 5.24 -0.98 -12.09
C VAL A 175 4.86 0.24 -11.26
N VAL A 176 3.86 0.07 -10.39
CA VAL A 176 3.54 1.03 -9.33
C VAL A 176 3.73 0.31 -8.01
N ASP A 177 4.71 0.78 -7.25
CA ASP A 177 5.07 0.14 -5.98
C ASP A 177 5.60 1.17 -4.97
N LEU A 178 5.70 0.75 -3.71
CA LEU A 178 6.20 1.56 -2.62
C LEU A 178 7.72 1.71 -2.71
N VAL A 179 8.16 2.96 -2.66
CA VAL A 179 9.57 3.31 -2.46
C VAL A 179 9.72 3.86 -1.06
N GLY A 180 10.49 3.16 -0.21
CA GLY A 180 10.83 3.63 1.13
C GLY A 180 11.65 4.90 1.05
N GLU A 181 11.49 5.81 2.01
CA GLU A 181 12.46 6.87 2.20
C GLU A 181 13.79 6.23 2.58
N ILE A 182 14.78 6.39 1.70
CA ILE A 182 16.17 6.01 2.00
C ILE A 182 16.57 6.94 3.15
N SER A 183 16.67 6.42 4.37
CA SER A 183 17.41 7.09 5.42
C SER A 183 18.80 7.34 4.84
N ARG A 184 19.15 8.58 4.57
CA ARG A 184 20.52 8.96 4.22
C ARG A 184 21.35 8.58 5.43
N VAL A 185 21.93 7.41 5.41
CA VAL A 185 23.07 7.10 6.26
C VAL A 185 24.11 8.10 5.79
N CYS A 186 24.39 9.10 6.61
CA CYS A 186 25.52 9.97 6.41
C CYS A 186 26.75 9.05 6.40
N GLU A 187 27.28 8.79 5.22
CA GLU A 187 28.67 8.36 5.08
C GLU A 187 29.51 9.52 5.57
N ASN A 188 29.84 9.52 6.86
CA ASN A 188 30.95 10.26 7.37
C ASN A 188 32.19 9.58 6.79
N GLY A 189 32.61 10.02 5.63
CA GLY A 189 33.92 9.73 5.07
C GLY A 189 34.95 10.39 5.97
N ASP A 190 35.48 9.64 6.92
CA ASP A 190 36.78 9.95 7.49
C ASP A 190 37.84 9.62 6.44
N GLY A 191 38.22 10.66 5.69
CA GLY A 191 39.43 10.67 4.95
C GLY A 191 40.59 10.99 5.91
N GLY A 192 41.49 10.06 6.08
CA GLY A 192 42.77 10.16 6.72
C GLY A 192 43.77 9.34 5.92
#